data_a165c6f02766c1b4306856753093a2c2
#
_entry.id   a165c6f02766c1b4306856753093a2c2
#
_cell.length_a   1.000
_cell.length_b   1.000
_cell.length_c   1.000
_cell.angle_alpha   90.00
_cell.angle_beta   90.00
_cell.angle_gamma   90.00
#
_symmetry.space_group_name_H-M   'P 1'
#
loop_
_entity.id
_entity.type
_entity.pdbx_description
1 polymer ?
#
loop_
_entity_poly.entity_id
_entity_poly.type
_entity_poly.pdbx_seq_one_letter_code
_entity_poly.pdbx_strand_id
1 'polypeptide(L)'
;MSQRNSSRIFSRALFGLGLVSGLAVLAGPAAAQSSDKPLGDGMVMYMQMGGNAGDGATLARTTGARDAAKAFGLQLIEQYSAWQPETMLNHFREGMAASPACIGIMGHPGSDAFADLVDEAREAGIVVTSGNAPLTELYNKHQAGGFGYAGVDLFTGGYITGKSMADQGLQKGDKALVYGLLSEAERGQSTLGLKTALEEAGVTVDYLEISPEVNSDSSLVVPILAAYLANNPDVKAIGTQHGGVTAFIPKALEDSGKKPGDVVVGGIDLAPATIDGLEEGWISTVLDQQLYLQGFLPVTQCVLSAKYGFTGLFTNTGSGTVTPKTIGALVPLIEKGIR
;
A
#
# COMPACT_ATOMS: atom_id res chain seq x y z
N MET A 1 69.88 -14.74 38.05
CA MET A 1 71.27 -14.60 37.58
C MET A 1 71.18 -13.65 36.43
N SER A 2 71.67 -12.57 36.53
CA SER A 2 72.82 -11.66 36.64
C SER A 2 72.52 -10.50 35.68
N GLN A 3 72.19 -9.29 36.19
CA GLN A 3 73.07 -8.14 36.48
C GLN A 3 74.08 -7.89 35.34
N ARG A 4 74.17 -6.69 34.78
CA ARG A 4 74.72 -5.41 35.28
C ARG A 4 74.72 -4.37 34.15
N ASN A 5 74.23 -3.18 34.38
CA ASN A 5 75.04 -1.93 34.78
C ASN A 5 76.03 -1.51 33.71
N SER A 6 76.08 -0.33 33.27
CA SER A 6 76.28 1.04 33.72
C SER A 6 76.82 1.81 32.50
N SER A 7 76.90 3.02 32.31
CA SER A 7 76.87 4.28 33.06
C SER A 7 77.13 5.45 32.09
N ARG A 8 76.51 6.55 32.34
CA ARG A 8 76.92 7.95 32.23
C ARG A 8 78.04 8.35 31.22
N ILE A 9 77.78 9.39 30.44
CA ILE A 9 78.58 10.62 30.49
C ILE A 9 77.76 11.81 29.98
N PHE A 10 77.90 12.96 30.74
CA PHE A 10 77.34 14.29 30.46
C PHE A 10 78.14 14.98 29.36
N SER A 11 77.48 15.78 28.53
CA SER A 11 78.09 17.02 28.02
C SER A 11 77.01 18.05 27.72
N ARG A 12 77.20 19.22 28.34
CA ARG A 12 76.44 20.46 28.13
C ARG A 12 76.94 21.17 26.89
N ALA A 13 76.07 21.70 26.08
CA ALA A 13 76.36 22.92 25.33
C ALA A 13 75.06 23.65 24.94
N LEU A 14 75.12 24.87 25.17
CA LEU A 14 74.30 26.04 25.17
C LEU A 14 73.59 26.42 23.85
N PHE A 15 72.43 27.05 24.07
CA PHE A 15 71.82 28.20 23.37
C PHE A 15 71.59 28.18 21.85
N GLY A 16 70.30 28.31 21.51
CA GLY A 16 69.76 28.81 20.25
C GLY A 16 68.25 29.04 20.36
N LEU A 17 67.86 30.27 20.81
CA LEU A 17 66.46 30.70 20.71
C LEU A 17 66.14 30.91 19.25
N GLY A 18 65.38 30.01 18.68
CA GLY A 18 64.65 30.20 17.37
C GLY A 18 63.16 30.24 17.62
N LEU A 19 62.55 31.41 17.58
CA LEU A 19 61.14 31.59 17.53
C LEU A 19 60.64 31.04 16.18
N VAL A 20 60.10 29.84 16.15
CA VAL A 20 59.29 29.33 15.03
C VAL A 20 57.83 29.56 15.39
N SER A 21 57.21 30.61 14.79
CA SER A 21 55.81 30.87 14.83
C SER A 21 55.11 29.75 14.06
N GLY A 22 54.66 28.72 14.78
CA GLY A 22 53.82 27.68 14.23
C GLY A 22 52.44 28.23 13.92
N LEU A 23 52.14 28.47 12.63
CA LEU A 23 50.77 28.59 12.18
C LEU A 23 50.06 27.24 12.46
N ALA A 24 49.28 27.16 13.53
CA ALA A 24 48.31 26.10 13.73
C ALA A 24 47.20 26.31 12.69
N VAL A 25 47.27 25.60 11.56
CA VAL A 25 46.14 25.44 10.67
C VAL A 25 45.09 24.62 11.44
N LEU A 26 44.11 25.30 12.01
CA LEU A 26 42.89 24.68 12.48
C LEU A 26 42.22 24.06 11.28
N ALA A 27 42.44 22.77 11.02
CA ALA A 27 41.59 21.99 10.14
C ALA A 27 40.20 21.96 10.79
N GLY A 28 39.34 22.88 10.35
CA GLY A 28 37.91 22.82 10.66
C GLY A 28 37.36 21.44 10.23
N PRO A 29 36.31 20.93 10.89
CA PRO A 29 35.69 19.69 10.46
C PRO A 29 35.36 19.87 8.98
N ALA A 30 35.87 18.97 8.13
CA ALA A 30 35.44 18.89 6.75
C ALA A 30 33.92 18.66 6.79
N ALA A 31 33.13 19.71 6.54
CA ALA A 31 31.75 19.56 6.29
C ALA A 31 31.65 18.60 5.09
N ALA A 32 31.14 17.40 5.33
CA ALA A 32 30.81 16.50 4.24
C ALA A 32 29.91 17.31 3.31
N GLN A 33 30.42 17.68 2.12
CA GLN A 33 29.61 18.26 1.08
C GLN A 33 28.54 17.22 0.78
N SER A 34 27.32 17.48 1.26
CA SER A 34 26.15 16.77 0.77
C SER A 34 26.17 16.96 -0.75
N SER A 35 26.22 15.87 -1.50
CA SER A 35 26.03 15.98 -2.94
C SER A 35 24.71 16.71 -3.14
N ASP A 36 24.68 17.84 -3.85
CA ASP A 36 23.47 18.64 -4.12
C ASP A 36 22.43 17.87 -4.94
N LYS A 37 22.71 16.61 -5.29
CA LYS A 37 21.85 15.76 -6.10
C LYS A 37 20.91 14.92 -5.23
N PRO A 38 19.61 14.87 -5.57
CA PRO A 38 18.65 13.99 -4.93
C PRO A 38 19.11 12.52 -4.95
N LEU A 39 18.65 11.71 -3.99
CA LEU A 39 19.08 10.31 -3.86
C LEU A 39 18.74 9.45 -5.09
N GLY A 40 17.66 9.75 -5.79
CA GLY A 40 17.19 9.06 -6.98
C GLY A 40 17.65 9.69 -8.30
N ASP A 41 18.58 10.65 -8.28
CA ASP A 41 19.08 11.30 -9.51
C ASP A 41 19.61 10.26 -10.51
N GLY A 42 19.07 10.29 -11.71
CA GLY A 42 19.39 9.34 -12.80
C GLY A 42 18.67 7.98 -12.70
N MET A 43 17.88 7.72 -11.66
CA MET A 43 17.06 6.51 -11.57
C MET A 43 15.77 6.65 -12.38
N VAL A 44 15.33 5.54 -12.97
CA VAL A 44 14.00 5.38 -13.61
C VAL A 44 13.24 4.29 -12.87
N MET A 45 11.98 4.53 -12.58
CA MET A 45 11.06 3.52 -12.07
C MET A 45 9.84 3.41 -12.97
N TYR A 46 9.52 2.21 -13.41
CA TYR A 46 8.22 1.86 -13.99
C TYR A 46 7.29 1.44 -12.87
N MET A 47 6.11 2.05 -12.77
CA MET A 47 5.18 1.76 -11.69
C MET A 47 3.75 1.59 -12.18
N GLN A 48 3.20 0.43 -11.89
CA GLN A 48 1.79 0.13 -12.13
C GLN A 48 0.92 0.86 -11.10
N MET A 49 -0.10 1.57 -11.60
CA MET A 49 -1.08 2.29 -10.77
C MET A 49 -2.38 1.51 -10.55
N GLY A 50 -2.56 0.43 -11.31
CA GLY A 50 -3.73 -0.44 -11.24
C GLY A 50 -4.80 -0.09 -12.27
N GLY A 51 -5.84 0.63 -11.88
CA GLY A 51 -7.01 0.97 -12.71
C GLY A 51 -6.74 1.92 -13.86
N ASN A 52 -7.71 2.78 -14.16
CA ASN A 52 -7.54 3.82 -15.17
C ASN A 52 -6.98 5.11 -14.55
N ALA A 53 -6.35 5.93 -15.37
CA ALA A 53 -5.87 7.23 -14.92
C ALA A 53 -7.04 8.12 -14.45
N GLY A 54 -6.95 8.61 -13.21
CA GLY A 54 -7.97 9.47 -12.62
C GLY A 54 -9.07 8.75 -11.84
N ASP A 55 -9.15 7.41 -11.88
CA ASP A 55 -10.04 6.66 -10.97
C ASP A 55 -9.67 6.94 -9.51
N GLY A 56 -10.65 6.98 -8.61
CA GLY A 56 -10.45 7.38 -7.21
C GLY A 56 -9.27 6.69 -6.52
N ALA A 57 -9.21 5.35 -6.58
CA ALA A 57 -8.13 4.58 -5.98
C ALA A 57 -6.77 4.80 -6.69
N THR A 58 -6.76 4.96 -8.00
CA THR A 58 -5.56 5.23 -8.79
C THR A 58 -5.05 6.66 -8.61
N LEU A 59 -5.94 7.63 -8.44
CA LEU A 59 -5.57 9.04 -8.29
C LEU A 59 -4.69 9.27 -7.06
N ALA A 60 -5.14 8.82 -5.89
CA ALA A 60 -4.38 9.00 -4.64
C ALA A 60 -3.03 8.26 -4.70
N ARG A 61 -2.99 7.04 -5.24
CA ARG A 61 -1.74 6.28 -5.43
C ARG A 61 -0.79 6.99 -6.38
N THR A 62 -1.28 7.48 -7.52
CA THR A 62 -0.49 8.24 -8.49
C THR A 62 0.07 9.51 -7.87
N THR A 63 -0.74 10.26 -7.09
CA THR A 63 -0.30 11.46 -6.37
C THR A 63 0.86 11.13 -5.43
N GLY A 64 0.72 10.07 -4.61
CA GLY A 64 1.79 9.65 -3.70
C GLY A 64 3.08 9.24 -4.42
N ALA A 65 2.96 8.49 -5.51
CA ALA A 65 4.12 8.08 -6.31
C ALA A 65 4.85 9.28 -6.95
N ARG A 66 4.10 10.24 -7.49
CA ARG A 66 4.64 11.48 -8.06
C ARG A 66 5.35 12.34 -7.02
N ASP A 67 4.75 12.48 -5.84
CA ASP A 67 5.35 13.26 -4.75
C ASP A 67 6.65 12.63 -4.26
N ALA A 68 6.69 11.30 -4.10
CA ALA A 68 7.92 10.59 -3.77
C ALA A 68 8.96 10.71 -4.88
N ALA A 69 8.58 10.51 -6.14
CA ALA A 69 9.49 10.66 -7.28
C ALA A 69 10.10 12.05 -7.34
N LYS A 70 9.30 13.09 -7.12
CA LYS A 70 9.77 14.48 -7.02
C LYS A 70 10.71 14.69 -5.83
N ALA A 71 10.36 14.16 -4.66
CA ALA A 71 11.16 14.31 -3.45
C ALA A 71 12.54 13.65 -3.58
N PHE A 72 12.61 12.49 -4.22
CA PHE A 72 13.85 11.75 -4.45
C PHE A 72 14.56 12.10 -5.76
N GLY A 73 13.93 12.84 -6.66
CA GLY A 73 14.51 13.25 -7.95
C GLY A 73 14.67 12.11 -8.96
N LEU A 74 13.81 11.09 -8.91
CA LEU A 74 13.80 10.01 -9.89
C LEU A 74 12.75 10.25 -10.99
N GLN A 75 12.96 9.63 -12.15
CA GLN A 75 11.97 9.61 -13.24
C GLN A 75 10.97 8.48 -12.99
N LEU A 76 9.69 8.83 -12.91
CA LEU A 76 8.59 7.88 -12.77
C LEU A 76 7.89 7.67 -14.12
N ILE A 77 7.72 6.43 -14.52
CA ILE A 77 6.90 6.01 -15.67
C ILE A 77 5.66 5.30 -15.13
N GLU A 78 4.52 5.94 -15.32
CA GLU A 78 3.23 5.46 -14.81
C GLU A 78 2.58 4.52 -15.81
N GLN A 79 2.06 3.38 -15.32
CA GLN A 79 1.39 2.38 -16.15
C GLN A 79 -0.01 2.08 -15.58
N TYR A 80 -1.03 2.14 -16.43
CA TYR A 80 -2.44 1.95 -16.08
C TYR A 80 -2.98 0.73 -16.82
N SER A 81 -3.56 -0.23 -16.09
CA SER A 81 -3.93 -1.56 -16.60
C SER A 81 -5.43 -1.81 -16.64
N ALA A 82 -6.27 -0.85 -16.21
CA ALA A 82 -7.71 -1.07 -16.00
C ALA A 82 -7.99 -2.37 -15.20
N TRP A 83 -7.12 -2.69 -14.24
CA TRP A 83 -7.14 -3.90 -13.40
C TRP A 83 -7.03 -5.22 -14.19
N GLN A 84 -6.61 -5.19 -15.45
CA GLN A 84 -6.48 -6.38 -16.30
C GLN A 84 -5.16 -7.11 -16.02
N PRO A 85 -5.18 -8.40 -15.55
CA PRO A 85 -3.99 -9.15 -15.20
C PRO A 85 -2.94 -9.25 -16.31
N GLU A 86 -3.36 -9.59 -17.53
CA GLU A 86 -2.48 -9.70 -18.68
C GLU A 86 -1.78 -8.36 -19.02
N THR A 87 -2.49 -7.25 -18.88
CA THR A 87 -1.91 -5.92 -19.05
C THR A 87 -0.84 -5.63 -18.00
N MET A 88 -1.05 -6.04 -16.75
CA MET A 88 -0.07 -5.89 -15.67
C MET A 88 1.21 -6.69 -15.96
N LEU A 89 1.08 -7.93 -16.42
CA LEU A 89 2.23 -8.77 -16.80
C LEU A 89 2.99 -8.18 -18.00
N ASN A 90 2.26 -7.63 -18.99
CA ASN A 90 2.89 -6.97 -20.14
C ASN A 90 3.61 -5.68 -19.73
N HIS A 91 3.04 -4.88 -18.83
CA HIS A 91 3.69 -3.70 -18.26
C HIS A 91 4.99 -4.05 -17.51
N PHE A 92 5.02 -5.19 -16.83
CA PHE A 92 6.25 -5.67 -16.19
C PHE A 92 7.34 -5.95 -17.25
N ARG A 93 7.00 -6.70 -18.32
CA ARG A 93 7.92 -7.01 -19.43
C ARG A 93 8.41 -5.75 -20.14
N GLU A 94 7.54 -4.76 -20.33
CA GLU A 94 7.90 -3.44 -20.86
C GLU A 94 8.93 -2.74 -19.95
N GLY A 95 8.69 -2.73 -18.65
CA GLY A 95 9.64 -2.23 -17.67
C GLY A 95 10.97 -2.95 -17.75
N MET A 96 10.98 -4.28 -17.78
CA MET A 96 12.20 -5.11 -17.91
C MET A 96 13.01 -4.73 -19.15
N ALA A 97 12.36 -4.55 -20.30
CA ALA A 97 13.03 -4.19 -21.55
C ALA A 97 13.75 -2.83 -21.48
N ALA A 98 13.28 -1.92 -20.64
CA ALA A 98 13.89 -0.61 -20.42
C ALA A 98 15.06 -0.63 -19.42
N SER A 99 15.30 -1.75 -18.72
CA SER A 99 16.33 -1.90 -17.69
C SER A 99 16.35 -0.75 -16.66
N PRO A 100 15.24 -0.46 -15.97
CA PRO A 100 15.12 0.62 -15.00
C PRO A 100 15.84 0.26 -13.69
N ALA A 101 15.97 1.23 -12.79
CA ALA A 101 16.41 0.94 -11.42
C ALA A 101 15.38 0.08 -10.67
N CYS A 102 14.10 0.32 -10.92
CA CYS A 102 13.01 -0.37 -10.21
C CYS A 102 11.76 -0.59 -11.06
N ILE A 103 11.00 -1.63 -10.68
CA ILE A 103 9.64 -1.88 -11.17
C ILE A 103 8.70 -2.00 -9.95
N GLY A 104 7.64 -1.17 -9.93
CA GLY A 104 6.55 -1.26 -8.95
C GLY A 104 5.35 -1.98 -9.55
N ILE A 105 4.81 -2.98 -8.86
CA ILE A 105 3.68 -3.80 -9.33
C ILE A 105 2.48 -3.72 -8.39
N MET A 106 1.29 -4.04 -8.90
CA MET A 106 0.06 -4.08 -8.09
C MET A 106 -0.24 -5.45 -7.49
N GLY A 107 0.43 -6.49 -7.94
CA GLY A 107 0.32 -7.83 -7.39
C GLY A 107 -0.99 -8.59 -7.68
N HIS A 108 -1.96 -8.02 -8.38
CA HIS A 108 -3.26 -8.65 -8.63
C HIS A 108 -3.20 -9.99 -9.37
N PRO A 109 -2.32 -10.20 -10.37
CA PRO A 109 -2.15 -11.50 -11.00
C PRO A 109 -1.74 -12.65 -10.06
N GLY A 110 -1.22 -12.33 -8.87
CA GLY A 110 -0.77 -13.32 -7.89
C GLY A 110 0.71 -13.68 -8.00
N SER A 111 1.21 -14.37 -6.97
CA SER A 111 2.62 -14.74 -6.85
C SER A 111 3.09 -15.62 -8.01
N ASP A 112 2.31 -16.63 -8.40
CA ASP A 112 2.68 -17.56 -9.47
C ASP A 112 2.87 -16.87 -10.82
N ALA A 113 1.98 -15.91 -11.14
CA ALA A 113 2.02 -15.20 -12.42
C ALA A 113 3.24 -14.25 -12.55
N PHE A 114 3.74 -13.75 -11.43
CA PHE A 114 4.91 -12.88 -11.40
C PHE A 114 6.23 -13.60 -11.09
N ALA A 115 6.21 -14.88 -10.72
CA ALA A 115 7.39 -15.57 -10.18
C ALA A 115 8.62 -15.46 -11.09
N ASP A 116 8.52 -15.94 -12.32
CA ASP A 116 9.62 -15.91 -13.28
C ASP A 116 10.06 -14.47 -13.60
N LEU A 117 9.11 -13.56 -13.76
CA LEU A 117 9.39 -12.16 -14.07
C LEU A 117 10.16 -11.46 -12.94
N VAL A 118 9.81 -11.74 -11.68
CA VAL A 118 10.50 -11.19 -10.52
C VAL A 118 11.89 -11.82 -10.37
N ASP A 119 12.04 -13.13 -10.63
CA ASP A 119 13.35 -13.79 -10.64
C ASP A 119 14.27 -13.15 -11.67
N GLU A 120 13.82 -12.99 -12.93
CA GLU A 120 14.56 -12.32 -14.00
C GLU A 120 14.94 -10.87 -13.64
N ALA A 121 14.02 -10.12 -13.06
CA ALA A 121 14.28 -8.74 -12.64
C ALA A 121 15.39 -8.70 -11.57
N ARG A 122 15.34 -9.62 -10.61
CA ARG A 122 16.37 -9.72 -9.56
C ARG A 122 17.74 -10.10 -10.11
N GLU A 123 17.81 -11.03 -11.06
CA GLU A 123 19.05 -11.39 -11.74
C GLU A 123 19.64 -10.22 -12.55
N ALA A 124 18.77 -9.39 -13.13
CA ALA A 124 19.15 -8.16 -13.84
C ALA A 124 19.53 -7.01 -12.89
N GLY A 125 19.43 -7.19 -11.57
CA GLY A 125 19.74 -6.15 -10.58
C GLY A 125 18.64 -5.07 -10.43
N ILE A 126 17.43 -5.34 -10.94
CA ILE A 126 16.27 -4.45 -10.85
C ILE A 126 15.56 -4.69 -9.52
N VAL A 127 15.30 -3.63 -8.76
CA VAL A 127 14.51 -3.71 -7.52
C VAL A 127 13.04 -3.81 -7.89
N VAL A 128 12.33 -4.77 -7.28
CA VAL A 128 10.87 -4.91 -7.46
C VAL A 128 10.17 -4.55 -6.15
N THR A 129 9.10 -3.76 -6.23
CA THR A 129 8.23 -3.45 -5.10
C THR A 129 6.79 -3.77 -5.44
N SER A 130 6.00 -4.23 -4.46
CA SER A 130 4.58 -4.52 -4.64
C SER A 130 3.71 -3.53 -3.87
N GLY A 131 2.59 -3.16 -4.45
CA GLY A 131 1.50 -2.44 -3.80
C GLY A 131 0.20 -3.22 -3.89
N ASN A 132 -0.76 -2.91 -3.05
CA ASN A 132 -2.12 -3.44 -2.99
C ASN A 132 -2.24 -4.94 -2.66
N ALA A 133 -1.53 -5.85 -3.34
CA ALA A 133 -1.44 -7.26 -2.96
C ALA A 133 0.01 -7.61 -2.58
N PRO A 134 0.24 -8.31 -1.45
CA PRO A 134 1.57 -8.48 -0.86
C PRO A 134 2.46 -9.43 -1.65
N LEU A 135 1.92 -10.37 -2.44
CA LEU A 135 2.66 -11.44 -3.10
C LEU A 135 3.57 -12.16 -2.08
N THR A 136 2.96 -12.73 -1.06
CA THR A 136 3.62 -13.21 0.15
C THR A 136 4.78 -14.16 -0.13
N GLU A 137 4.65 -15.05 -1.10
CA GLU A 137 5.72 -16.00 -1.47
C GLU A 137 6.92 -15.27 -2.08
N LEU A 138 6.67 -14.33 -3.01
CA LEU A 138 7.71 -13.52 -3.64
C LEU A 138 8.37 -12.58 -2.64
N TYR A 139 7.58 -11.97 -1.75
CA TYR A 139 8.11 -11.16 -0.66
C TYR A 139 9.07 -11.99 0.20
N ASN A 140 8.68 -13.16 0.69
CA ASN A 140 9.50 -14.02 1.53
C ASN A 140 10.79 -14.47 0.81
N LYS A 141 10.71 -14.74 -0.49
CA LYS A 141 11.84 -15.17 -1.32
C LYS A 141 12.83 -14.04 -1.60
N HIS A 142 12.35 -12.82 -1.85
CA HIS A 142 13.15 -11.73 -2.41
C HIS A 142 13.33 -10.50 -1.51
N GLN A 143 12.73 -10.47 -0.29
CA GLN A 143 12.85 -9.32 0.61
C GLN A 143 14.30 -8.89 0.90
N ALA A 144 15.20 -9.87 1.08
CA ALA A 144 16.62 -9.61 1.32
C ALA A 144 17.27 -8.84 0.15
N GLY A 145 16.73 -8.98 -1.05
CA GLY A 145 17.16 -8.26 -2.25
C GLY A 145 16.36 -7.00 -2.55
N GLY A 146 15.55 -6.51 -1.62
CA GLY A 146 14.83 -5.25 -1.75
C GLY A 146 13.37 -5.39 -2.23
N PHE A 147 12.81 -6.62 -2.38
CA PHE A 147 11.39 -6.78 -2.68
C PHE A 147 10.56 -6.26 -1.49
N GLY A 148 9.96 -5.10 -1.65
CA GLY A 148 9.16 -4.45 -0.62
C GLY A 148 7.67 -4.46 -0.93
N TYR A 149 6.87 -4.31 0.10
CA TYR A 149 5.41 -4.20 0.02
C TYR A 149 4.90 -2.95 0.74
N ALA A 150 3.97 -2.25 0.12
CA ALA A 150 3.18 -1.21 0.76
C ALA A 150 1.70 -1.37 0.39
N GLY A 151 0.91 -1.81 1.34
CA GLY A 151 -0.51 -2.09 1.15
C GLY A 151 -1.15 -2.55 2.45
N VAL A 152 -2.39 -3.01 2.37
CA VAL A 152 -3.12 -3.54 3.53
C VAL A 152 -2.59 -4.94 3.86
N ASP A 153 -2.40 -5.23 5.15
CA ASP A 153 -2.46 -6.62 5.59
C ASP A 153 -3.88 -7.11 5.34
N LEU A 154 -4.06 -7.92 4.30
CA LEU A 154 -5.37 -8.17 3.69
C LEU A 154 -6.34 -8.82 4.67
N PHE A 155 -5.92 -9.90 5.38
CA PHE A 155 -6.78 -10.54 6.36
C PHE A 155 -7.13 -9.58 7.50
N THR A 156 -6.14 -8.91 8.08
CA THR A 156 -6.33 -7.96 9.18
C THR A 156 -7.23 -6.80 8.78
N GLY A 157 -7.07 -6.25 7.57
CA GLY A 157 -7.92 -5.18 7.06
C GLY A 157 -9.39 -5.59 6.94
N GLY A 158 -9.64 -6.76 6.36
CA GLY A 158 -10.98 -7.35 6.33
C GLY A 158 -11.55 -7.57 7.71
N TYR A 159 -10.77 -8.15 8.60
CA TYR A 159 -11.17 -8.44 9.98
C TYR A 159 -11.54 -7.17 10.76
N ILE A 160 -10.74 -6.10 10.65
CA ILE A 160 -11.02 -4.79 11.27
C ILE A 160 -12.34 -4.22 10.72
N THR A 161 -12.59 -4.34 9.42
CA THR A 161 -13.86 -3.89 8.81
C THR A 161 -15.05 -4.64 9.38
N GLY A 162 -14.97 -5.98 9.45
CA GLY A 162 -16.03 -6.81 10.02
C GLY A 162 -16.29 -6.51 11.50
N LYS A 163 -15.24 -6.29 12.28
CA LYS A 163 -15.36 -5.84 13.67
C LYS A 163 -16.06 -4.48 13.77
N SER A 164 -15.64 -3.53 12.93
CA SER A 164 -16.28 -2.20 12.89
C SER A 164 -17.76 -2.28 12.48
N MET A 165 -18.14 -3.19 11.57
CA MET A 165 -19.54 -3.45 11.22
C MET A 165 -20.32 -4.01 12.42
N ALA A 166 -19.77 -5.00 13.12
CA ALA A 166 -20.40 -5.60 14.30
C ALA A 166 -20.68 -4.54 15.39
N ASP A 167 -19.73 -3.62 15.59
CA ASP A 167 -19.84 -2.51 16.55
C ASP A 167 -20.91 -1.46 16.16
N GLN A 168 -21.47 -1.51 14.94
CA GLN A 168 -22.63 -0.68 14.53
C GLN A 168 -23.98 -1.23 15.02
N GLY A 169 -23.97 -2.21 15.89
CA GLY A 169 -25.18 -2.68 16.57
C GLY A 169 -25.74 -4.01 16.06
N LEU A 170 -24.97 -4.75 15.27
CA LEU A 170 -25.37 -6.10 14.87
C LEU A 170 -25.51 -7.02 16.08
N GLN A 171 -26.52 -7.88 16.04
CA GLN A 171 -26.83 -8.81 17.11
C GLN A 171 -26.51 -10.25 16.69
N LYS A 172 -26.29 -11.11 17.67
CA LYS A 172 -26.14 -12.55 17.41
C LYS A 172 -27.40 -13.11 16.72
N GLY A 173 -27.18 -13.78 15.60
CA GLY A 173 -28.23 -14.34 14.76
C GLY A 173 -28.70 -13.40 13.63
N ASP A 174 -28.27 -12.13 13.62
CA ASP A 174 -28.50 -11.26 12.47
C ASP A 174 -27.89 -11.87 11.20
N LYS A 175 -28.46 -11.53 10.06
CA LYS A 175 -28.03 -12.01 8.75
C LYS A 175 -27.22 -10.94 8.03
N ALA A 176 -26.06 -11.32 7.51
CA ALA A 176 -25.20 -10.47 6.68
C ALA A 176 -24.92 -11.13 5.33
N LEU A 177 -24.77 -10.31 4.31
CA LEU A 177 -24.13 -10.70 3.04
C LEU A 177 -22.69 -10.24 3.04
N VAL A 178 -21.76 -11.14 2.75
CA VAL A 178 -20.39 -10.79 2.32
C VAL A 178 -20.30 -11.00 0.82
N TYR A 179 -20.09 -9.92 0.07
CA TYR A 179 -19.91 -9.94 -1.38
C TYR A 179 -18.44 -9.68 -1.70
N GLY A 180 -17.72 -10.69 -2.16
CA GLY A 180 -16.26 -10.65 -2.14
C GLY A 180 -15.57 -11.53 -3.19
N LEU A 181 -14.29 -11.83 -2.96
CA LEU A 181 -13.36 -12.46 -3.90
C LEU A 181 -12.64 -13.64 -3.25
N LEU A 182 -13.35 -14.55 -2.54
CA LEU A 182 -12.71 -15.68 -1.85
C LEU A 182 -11.93 -16.62 -2.77
N SER A 183 -12.28 -16.68 -4.05
CA SER A 183 -11.57 -17.50 -5.04
C SER A 183 -10.18 -16.95 -5.40
N GLU A 184 -9.90 -15.68 -5.13
CA GLU A 184 -8.60 -15.09 -5.37
C GLU A 184 -7.67 -15.33 -4.17
N ALA A 185 -6.53 -16.00 -4.41
CA ALA A 185 -5.63 -16.45 -3.35
C ALA A 185 -5.16 -15.33 -2.40
N GLU A 186 -4.68 -14.22 -2.93
CA GLU A 186 -4.18 -13.09 -2.13
C GLU A 186 -5.34 -12.17 -1.71
N ARG A 187 -6.10 -11.63 -2.65
CA ARG A 187 -7.18 -10.67 -2.35
C ARG A 187 -8.33 -11.30 -1.57
N GLY A 188 -8.56 -12.60 -1.73
CA GLY A 188 -9.55 -13.36 -0.96
C GLY A 188 -9.33 -13.30 0.55
N GLN A 189 -8.11 -13.05 1.01
CA GLN A 189 -7.80 -12.90 2.43
C GLN A 189 -8.57 -11.75 3.08
N SER A 190 -8.80 -10.64 2.37
CA SER A 190 -9.62 -9.54 2.88
C SER A 190 -11.08 -9.95 3.08
N THR A 191 -11.64 -10.69 2.12
CA THR A 191 -13.00 -11.22 2.24
C THR A 191 -13.10 -12.25 3.36
N LEU A 192 -12.09 -13.11 3.52
CA LEU A 192 -12.02 -14.08 4.60
C LEU A 192 -11.98 -13.40 5.97
N GLY A 193 -11.14 -12.37 6.13
CA GLY A 193 -11.06 -11.61 7.39
C GLY A 193 -12.38 -10.95 7.75
N LEU A 194 -13.04 -10.30 6.78
CA LEU A 194 -14.36 -9.67 6.96
C LEU A 194 -15.42 -10.69 7.43
N LYS A 195 -15.50 -11.82 6.71
CA LYS A 195 -16.42 -12.92 7.04
C LYS A 195 -16.15 -13.48 8.43
N THR A 196 -14.89 -13.77 8.74
CA THR A 196 -14.47 -14.29 10.05
C THR A 196 -14.91 -13.39 11.19
N ALA A 197 -14.67 -12.08 11.09
CA ALA A 197 -15.04 -11.15 12.15
C ALA A 197 -16.55 -11.06 12.40
N LEU A 198 -17.37 -11.13 11.35
CA LEU A 198 -18.83 -11.15 11.46
C LEU A 198 -19.32 -12.46 12.08
N GLU A 199 -18.76 -13.61 11.69
CA GLU A 199 -19.11 -14.92 12.26
C GLU A 199 -18.71 -15.01 13.74
N GLU A 200 -17.54 -14.50 14.13
CA GLU A 200 -17.12 -14.41 15.54
C GLU A 200 -18.04 -13.51 16.37
N ALA A 201 -18.64 -12.48 15.78
CA ALA A 201 -19.67 -11.67 16.42
C ALA A 201 -21.03 -12.39 16.51
N GLY A 202 -21.14 -13.61 15.99
CA GLY A 202 -22.36 -14.43 16.00
C GLY A 202 -23.35 -14.09 14.89
N VAL A 203 -22.94 -13.34 13.88
CA VAL A 203 -23.74 -13.01 12.69
C VAL A 203 -23.76 -14.22 11.74
N THR A 204 -24.89 -14.52 11.15
CA THR A 204 -25.01 -15.54 10.09
C THR A 204 -24.62 -14.92 8.76
N VAL A 205 -23.58 -15.45 8.13
CA VAL A 205 -23.01 -14.85 6.92
C VAL A 205 -23.34 -15.66 5.69
N ASP A 206 -24.12 -15.06 4.78
CA ASP A 206 -24.24 -15.50 3.39
C ASP A 206 -23.06 -14.94 2.59
N TYR A 207 -22.61 -15.69 1.60
CA TYR A 207 -21.53 -15.30 0.72
C TYR A 207 -21.93 -15.33 -0.76
N LEU A 208 -21.53 -14.30 -1.49
CA LEU A 208 -21.59 -14.25 -2.95
C LEU A 208 -20.22 -13.82 -3.51
N GLU A 209 -19.79 -14.52 -4.56
CA GLU A 209 -18.53 -14.19 -5.28
C GLU A 209 -18.75 -13.02 -6.23
N ILE A 210 -17.79 -12.10 -6.29
CA ILE A 210 -17.75 -11.04 -7.31
C ILE A 210 -17.30 -11.67 -8.63
N SER A 211 -18.13 -11.58 -9.67
CA SER A 211 -17.76 -12.09 -10.99
C SER A 211 -16.69 -11.21 -11.66
N PRO A 212 -15.94 -11.77 -12.64
CA PRO A 212 -14.98 -10.98 -13.42
C PRO A 212 -15.58 -9.72 -14.08
N GLU A 213 -16.85 -9.78 -14.51
CA GLU A 213 -17.56 -8.66 -15.11
C GLU A 213 -17.77 -7.54 -14.09
N VAL A 214 -18.27 -7.87 -12.88
CA VAL A 214 -18.45 -6.90 -11.79
C VAL A 214 -17.11 -6.35 -11.28
N ASN A 215 -16.06 -7.19 -11.25
CA ASN A 215 -14.72 -6.74 -10.89
C ASN A 215 -14.19 -5.69 -11.88
N SER A 216 -14.56 -5.78 -13.15
CA SER A 216 -14.20 -4.82 -14.20
C SER A 216 -15.13 -3.62 -14.27
N ASP A 217 -16.45 -3.83 -14.08
CA ASP A 217 -17.50 -2.80 -14.05
C ASP A 217 -18.39 -2.99 -12.82
N SER A 218 -18.04 -2.29 -11.76
CA SER A 218 -18.71 -2.40 -10.46
C SER A 218 -20.15 -1.91 -10.47
N SER A 219 -20.61 -1.15 -11.48
CA SER A 219 -21.99 -0.72 -11.60
C SER A 219 -22.95 -1.88 -11.78
N LEU A 220 -22.48 -3.01 -12.31
CA LEU A 220 -23.23 -4.24 -12.49
C LEU A 220 -23.65 -4.90 -11.18
N VAL A 221 -23.11 -4.49 -10.04
CA VAL A 221 -23.51 -5.00 -8.72
C VAL A 221 -24.93 -4.59 -8.32
N VAL A 222 -25.41 -3.45 -8.80
CA VAL A 222 -26.70 -2.88 -8.39
C VAL A 222 -27.86 -3.87 -8.56
N PRO A 223 -28.13 -4.43 -9.78
CA PRO A 223 -29.20 -5.40 -9.94
C PRO A 223 -28.96 -6.71 -9.16
N ILE A 224 -27.70 -7.11 -8.95
CA ILE A 224 -27.36 -8.34 -8.21
C ILE A 224 -27.75 -8.18 -6.73
N LEU A 225 -27.35 -7.07 -6.11
CA LEU A 225 -27.69 -6.79 -4.71
C LEU A 225 -29.19 -6.54 -4.53
N ALA A 226 -29.84 -5.85 -5.47
CA ALA A 226 -31.29 -5.66 -5.44
C ALA A 226 -32.04 -7.01 -5.49
N ALA A 227 -31.62 -7.93 -6.34
CA ALA A 227 -32.20 -9.28 -6.41
C ALA A 227 -31.93 -10.08 -5.12
N TYR A 228 -30.74 -9.97 -4.55
CA TYR A 228 -30.42 -10.61 -3.25
C TYR A 228 -31.32 -10.08 -2.13
N LEU A 229 -31.44 -8.75 -2.01
CA LEU A 229 -32.27 -8.09 -1.00
C LEU A 229 -33.76 -8.42 -1.12
N ALA A 230 -34.26 -8.54 -2.34
CA ALA A 230 -35.66 -8.96 -2.57
C ALA A 230 -35.94 -10.39 -2.04
N ASN A 231 -34.96 -11.29 -2.13
CA ASN A 231 -35.07 -12.66 -1.64
C ASN A 231 -34.66 -12.79 -0.15
N ASN A 232 -34.01 -11.80 0.42
CA ASN A 232 -33.50 -11.78 1.79
C ASN A 232 -33.85 -10.45 2.49
N PRO A 233 -35.18 -10.18 2.72
CA PRO A 233 -35.59 -8.88 3.29
C PRO A 233 -35.15 -8.66 4.73
N ASP A 234 -34.74 -9.71 5.43
CA ASP A 234 -34.27 -9.75 6.81
C ASP A 234 -32.77 -9.46 6.96
N VAL A 235 -32.04 -9.28 5.85
CA VAL A 235 -30.60 -8.96 5.89
C VAL A 235 -30.36 -7.66 6.63
N LYS A 236 -29.39 -7.67 7.58
CA LYS A 236 -29.03 -6.55 8.46
C LYS A 236 -27.70 -5.91 8.09
N ALA A 237 -26.86 -6.62 7.36
CA ALA A 237 -25.55 -6.07 6.96
C ALA A 237 -25.14 -6.53 5.56
N ILE A 238 -24.38 -5.66 4.87
CA ILE A 238 -23.69 -5.98 3.62
C ILE A 238 -22.24 -5.52 3.76
N GLY A 239 -21.29 -6.44 3.56
CA GLY A 239 -19.87 -6.14 3.60
C GLY A 239 -19.16 -6.52 2.32
N THR A 240 -18.19 -5.71 1.91
CA THR A 240 -17.33 -6.00 0.75
C THR A 240 -15.93 -5.45 0.95
N GLN A 241 -14.95 -6.11 0.34
CA GLN A 241 -13.57 -5.62 0.26
C GLN A 241 -13.19 -5.21 -1.17
N HIS A 242 -14.15 -4.62 -1.89
CA HIS A 242 -13.97 -4.10 -3.24
C HIS A 242 -14.47 -2.66 -3.32
N GLY A 243 -13.54 -1.70 -3.55
CA GLY A 243 -13.86 -0.26 -3.48
C GLY A 243 -14.93 0.20 -4.47
N GLY A 244 -14.88 -0.31 -5.72
CA GLY A 244 -15.92 -0.01 -6.70
C GLY A 244 -17.30 -0.52 -6.27
N VAL A 245 -17.38 -1.74 -5.73
CA VAL A 245 -18.64 -2.28 -5.20
C VAL A 245 -19.14 -1.45 -4.02
N THR A 246 -18.26 -1.05 -3.10
CA THR A 246 -18.61 -0.18 -1.97
C THR A 246 -19.38 1.06 -2.42
N ALA A 247 -18.91 1.71 -3.49
CA ALA A 247 -19.49 2.93 -4.03
C ALA A 247 -20.92 2.75 -4.60
N PHE A 248 -21.30 1.53 -5.03
CA PHE A 248 -22.60 1.25 -5.61
C PHE A 248 -23.60 0.60 -4.65
N ILE A 249 -23.20 0.18 -3.45
CA ILE A 249 -24.13 -0.39 -2.44
C ILE A 249 -25.26 0.60 -2.08
N PRO A 250 -25.01 1.91 -1.85
CA PRO A 250 -26.07 2.87 -1.57
C PRO A 250 -27.19 2.85 -2.63
N LYS A 251 -26.82 2.84 -3.89
CA LYS A 251 -27.79 2.78 -5.01
C LYS A 251 -28.61 1.49 -5.01
N ALA A 252 -27.97 0.36 -4.74
CA ALA A 252 -28.69 -0.92 -4.65
C ALA A 252 -29.67 -0.97 -3.48
N LEU A 253 -29.32 -0.37 -2.35
CA LEU A 253 -30.20 -0.24 -1.18
C LEU A 253 -31.39 0.68 -1.48
N GLU A 254 -31.15 1.84 -2.08
CA GLU A 254 -32.18 2.79 -2.49
C GLU A 254 -33.18 2.13 -3.46
N ASP A 255 -32.68 1.46 -4.52
CA ASP A 255 -33.50 0.75 -5.50
C ASP A 255 -34.32 -0.40 -4.88
N SER A 256 -33.86 -0.94 -3.74
CA SER A 256 -34.56 -1.97 -2.95
C SER A 256 -35.52 -1.36 -1.91
N GLY A 257 -35.72 -0.04 -1.91
CA GLY A 257 -36.64 0.66 -1.00
C GLY A 257 -36.13 0.76 0.45
N LYS A 258 -34.84 0.51 0.70
CA LYS A 258 -34.22 0.70 2.01
C LYS A 258 -33.94 2.20 2.22
N LYS A 259 -33.70 2.58 3.48
CA LYS A 259 -33.32 3.94 3.88
C LYS A 259 -31.91 3.93 4.50
N PRO A 260 -31.23 5.08 4.57
CA PRO A 260 -29.99 5.20 5.33
C PRO A 260 -30.13 4.63 6.74
N GLY A 261 -29.22 3.77 7.14
CA GLY A 261 -29.21 3.10 8.45
C GLY A 261 -30.06 1.82 8.57
N ASP A 262 -30.88 1.46 7.60
CA ASP A 262 -31.65 0.21 7.64
C ASP A 262 -30.76 -1.05 7.55
N VAL A 263 -29.60 -0.92 6.89
CA VAL A 263 -28.61 -1.98 6.69
C VAL A 263 -27.22 -1.43 7.07
N VAL A 264 -26.50 -2.17 7.89
CA VAL A 264 -25.09 -1.87 8.21
C VAL A 264 -24.24 -2.18 6.98
N VAL A 265 -23.57 -1.17 6.42
CA VAL A 265 -22.71 -1.35 5.25
C VAL A 265 -21.26 -1.15 5.64
N GLY A 266 -20.43 -2.15 5.36
CA GLY A 266 -18.98 -2.10 5.48
C GLY A 266 -18.29 -2.23 4.14
N GLY A 267 -17.29 -1.40 3.91
CA GLY A 267 -16.58 -1.38 2.64
C GLY A 267 -15.11 -0.99 2.76
N ILE A 268 -14.55 -0.61 1.62
CA ILE A 268 -13.16 -0.21 1.47
C ILE A 268 -13.07 0.96 0.48
N ASP A 269 -12.03 1.78 0.63
CA ASP A 269 -11.69 2.94 -0.20
C ASP A 269 -12.60 4.17 0.01
N LEU A 270 -12.00 5.35 -0.12
CA LEU A 270 -12.65 6.64 0.06
C LEU A 270 -12.86 7.34 -1.30
N ALA A 271 -13.55 6.65 -2.23
CA ALA A 271 -13.98 7.26 -3.48
C ALA A 271 -15.12 8.29 -3.23
N PRO A 272 -15.32 9.28 -4.12
CA PRO A 272 -16.37 10.30 -3.92
C PRO A 272 -17.74 9.73 -3.55
N ALA A 273 -18.25 8.75 -4.30
CA ALA A 273 -19.55 8.12 -3.99
C ALA A 273 -19.56 7.35 -2.65
N THR A 274 -18.42 6.86 -2.19
CA THR A 274 -18.29 6.24 -0.86
C THR A 274 -18.36 7.29 0.25
N ILE A 275 -17.78 8.47 0.01
CA ILE A 275 -17.84 9.61 0.93
C ILE A 275 -19.27 10.09 1.07
N ASP A 276 -19.97 10.33 -0.05
CA ASP A 276 -21.38 10.71 -0.07
C ASP A 276 -22.21 9.67 0.72
N GLY A 277 -21.96 8.38 0.47
CA GLY A 277 -22.62 7.29 1.20
C GLY A 277 -22.37 7.27 2.71
N LEU A 278 -21.16 7.67 3.15
CA LEU A 278 -20.84 7.82 4.58
C LEU A 278 -21.56 9.04 5.18
N GLU A 279 -21.53 10.20 4.50
CA GLU A 279 -22.13 11.44 4.97
C GLU A 279 -23.66 11.34 5.04
N GLU A 280 -24.27 10.67 4.07
CA GLU A 280 -25.73 10.43 4.01
C GLU A 280 -26.20 9.28 4.91
N GLY A 281 -25.29 8.48 5.48
CA GLY A 281 -25.61 7.38 6.37
C GLY A 281 -25.99 6.07 5.69
N TRP A 282 -25.75 5.94 4.36
CA TRP A 282 -25.90 4.67 3.63
C TRP A 282 -24.79 3.68 3.95
N ILE A 283 -23.57 4.19 4.19
CA ILE A 283 -22.39 3.40 4.53
C ILE A 283 -22.04 3.67 5.99
N SER A 284 -21.82 2.60 6.75
CA SER A 284 -21.59 2.67 8.19
C SER A 284 -20.10 2.73 8.54
N THR A 285 -19.26 2.06 7.77
CA THR A 285 -17.81 1.99 8.00
C THR A 285 -17.07 1.62 6.72
N VAL A 286 -15.87 2.16 6.54
CA VAL A 286 -15.00 1.90 5.40
C VAL A 286 -13.56 1.76 5.88
N LEU A 287 -12.86 0.73 5.40
CA LEU A 287 -11.41 0.63 5.59
C LEU A 287 -10.70 1.67 4.73
N ASP A 288 -9.92 2.53 5.35
CA ASP A 288 -9.03 3.46 4.64
C ASP A 288 -7.69 2.77 4.38
N GLN A 289 -7.44 2.42 3.12
CA GLN A 289 -6.19 1.80 2.69
C GLN A 289 -5.00 2.76 2.65
N GLN A 290 -5.22 4.05 2.82
CA GLN A 290 -4.20 5.10 2.67
C GLN A 290 -3.47 4.98 1.33
N LEU A 291 -4.23 5.00 0.24
CA LEU A 291 -3.76 4.73 -1.12
C LEU A 291 -2.59 5.62 -1.56
N TYR A 292 -2.53 6.86 -1.05
CA TYR A 292 -1.36 7.74 -1.25
C TYR A 292 -0.06 7.06 -0.79
N LEU A 293 -0.08 6.40 0.38
CA LEU A 293 1.09 5.68 0.89
C LEU A 293 1.44 4.46 0.05
N GLN A 294 0.45 3.80 -0.58
CA GLN A 294 0.69 2.71 -1.53
C GLN A 294 1.36 3.18 -2.83
N GLY A 295 1.37 4.48 -3.09
CA GLY A 295 2.16 5.09 -4.14
C GLY A 295 3.52 5.58 -3.64
N PHE A 296 3.52 6.31 -2.53
CA PHE A 296 4.72 6.97 -1.98
C PHE A 296 5.79 5.97 -1.49
N LEU A 297 5.37 4.95 -0.75
CA LEU A 297 6.30 4.02 -0.11
C LEU A 297 7.00 3.06 -1.08
N PRO A 298 6.38 2.49 -2.13
CA PRO A 298 7.11 1.69 -3.11
C PRO A 298 8.23 2.48 -3.80
N VAL A 299 8.00 3.74 -4.14
CA VAL A 299 9.05 4.62 -4.70
C VAL A 299 10.16 4.85 -3.68
N THR A 300 9.81 5.11 -2.42
CA THR A 300 10.78 5.27 -1.33
C THR A 300 11.62 4.01 -1.14
N GLN A 301 10.99 2.85 -1.05
CA GLN A 301 11.69 1.57 -0.88
C GLN A 301 12.59 1.26 -2.08
N CYS A 302 12.10 1.54 -3.31
CA CYS A 302 12.90 1.43 -4.52
C CYS A 302 14.23 2.20 -4.38
N VAL A 303 14.17 3.51 -4.13
CA VAL A 303 15.35 4.37 -4.07
C VAL A 303 16.32 3.90 -2.97
N LEU A 304 15.80 3.57 -1.79
CA LEU A 304 16.63 3.13 -0.67
C LEU A 304 17.28 1.77 -0.92
N SER A 305 16.55 0.83 -1.50
CA SER A 305 17.09 -0.50 -1.83
C SER A 305 18.10 -0.42 -2.97
N ALA A 306 17.82 0.31 -4.04
CA ALA A 306 18.74 0.46 -5.17
C ALA A 306 20.02 1.23 -4.78
N LYS A 307 19.91 2.23 -3.89
CA LYS A 307 21.03 3.08 -3.49
C LYS A 307 21.90 2.48 -2.39
N TYR A 308 21.26 1.83 -1.41
CA TYR A 308 21.93 1.42 -0.17
C TYR A 308 21.83 -0.08 0.10
N GLY A 309 21.15 -0.85 -0.74
CA GLY A 309 20.95 -2.29 -0.53
C GLY A 309 20.05 -2.62 0.66
N PHE A 310 19.15 -1.73 1.04
CA PHE A 310 18.18 -2.06 2.10
C PHE A 310 17.26 -3.18 1.68
N THR A 311 16.92 -4.03 2.63
CA THR A 311 15.93 -5.10 2.47
C THR A 311 14.54 -4.51 2.27
N GLY A 312 13.68 -5.21 1.54
CA GLY A 312 12.28 -4.82 1.37
C GLY A 312 11.51 -4.85 2.68
N LEU A 313 10.67 -3.83 2.90
CA LEU A 313 9.82 -3.74 4.09
C LEU A 313 8.40 -4.17 3.74
N PHE A 314 7.73 -4.85 4.68
CA PHE A 314 6.30 -5.05 4.66
C PHE A 314 5.64 -3.90 5.43
N THR A 315 4.97 -2.99 4.72
CA THR A 315 4.33 -1.82 5.34
C THR A 315 2.82 -1.93 5.21
N ASN A 316 2.15 -2.18 6.34
CA ASN A 316 0.68 -2.17 6.41
C ASN A 316 0.18 -0.72 6.39
N THR A 317 -0.54 -0.34 5.33
CA THR A 317 -1.13 1.00 5.16
C THR A 317 -2.61 1.05 5.57
N GLY A 318 -3.25 -0.09 5.84
CA GLY A 318 -4.68 -0.19 6.17
C GLY A 318 -4.93 -0.71 7.57
N SER A 319 -4.85 0.17 8.58
CA SER A 319 -5.05 -0.21 9.98
C SER A 319 -6.21 0.50 10.68
N GLY A 320 -7.04 1.25 9.95
CA GLY A 320 -8.14 2.00 10.53
C GLY A 320 -9.35 2.11 9.62
N THR A 321 -10.53 2.22 10.26
CA THR A 321 -11.80 2.45 9.57
C THR A 321 -12.24 3.90 9.71
N VAL A 322 -12.95 4.38 8.69
CA VAL A 322 -13.61 5.67 8.64
C VAL A 322 -15.12 5.44 8.75
N THR A 323 -15.78 6.27 9.52
CA THR A 323 -17.22 6.23 9.77
C THR A 323 -17.85 7.60 9.50
N PRO A 324 -19.18 7.73 9.46
CA PRO A 324 -19.86 9.03 9.35
C PRO A 324 -19.37 10.08 10.37
N LYS A 325 -18.88 9.62 11.53
CA LYS A 325 -18.38 10.53 12.58
C LYS A 325 -16.98 11.08 12.31
N THR A 326 -16.18 10.40 11.48
CA THR A 326 -14.76 10.72 11.27
C THR A 326 -14.44 11.21 9.86
N ILE A 327 -15.32 10.97 8.88
CA ILE A 327 -15.07 11.32 7.47
C ILE A 327 -14.83 12.81 7.24
N GLY A 328 -15.55 13.70 7.92
CA GLY A 328 -15.47 15.14 7.70
C GLY A 328 -14.05 15.74 7.83
N ALA A 329 -13.19 15.14 8.66
CA ALA A 329 -11.80 15.56 8.77
C ALA A 329 -10.93 15.16 7.56
N LEU A 330 -11.36 14.15 6.77
CA LEU A 330 -10.62 13.61 5.65
C LEU A 330 -11.04 14.21 4.30
N VAL A 331 -12.27 14.71 4.17
CA VAL A 331 -12.80 15.25 2.90
C VAL A 331 -11.83 16.26 2.23
N PRO A 332 -11.26 17.25 2.93
CA PRO A 332 -10.33 18.19 2.29
C PRO A 332 -9.02 17.55 1.79
N LEU A 333 -8.65 16.38 2.30
CA LEU A 333 -7.48 15.61 1.86
C LEU A 333 -7.82 14.74 0.67
N ILE A 334 -9.03 14.21 0.63
CA ILE A 334 -9.55 13.37 -0.47
C ILE A 334 -9.69 14.23 -1.74
N GLU A 335 -10.24 15.44 -1.63
CA GLU A 335 -10.32 16.40 -2.73
C GLU A 335 -8.96 16.75 -3.34
N LYS A 336 -7.90 16.64 -2.55
CA LYS A 336 -6.50 16.85 -2.99
C LYS A 336 -5.84 15.58 -3.52
N GLY A 337 -6.54 14.44 -3.55
CA GLY A 337 -5.97 13.14 -3.93
C GLY A 337 -4.89 12.62 -2.96
N ILE A 338 -5.02 12.94 -1.66
CA ILE A 338 -4.08 12.49 -0.60
C ILE A 338 -4.69 11.36 0.22
N ARG A 339 -6.01 11.15 0.11
CA ARG A 339 -6.70 10.04 0.76
C ARG A 339 -7.54 9.27 -0.23
#